data_5efa41e441ea8550f6754373f11b9af1
#
_entry.id   5efa41e441ea8550f6754373f11b9af1
#
_cell.length_a   1.000
_cell.length_b   1.000
_cell.length_c   1.000
_cell.angle_alpha   90.00
_cell.angle_beta   90.00
_cell.angle_gamma   90.00
#
_symmetry.space_group_name_H-M   'P 1'
#
loop_
_entity.id
_entity.type
_entity.pdbx_description
1 polymer ?
#
loop_
_entity_poly.entity_id
_entity_poly.type
_entity_poly.pdbx_seq_one_letter_code
_entity_poly.pdbx_strand_id
1 'polypeptide(L)'
;MRSLKVVGIVAQNKALGSILAMMLKDTPDVRVRVFETHKALQVYLRIAPIHLLLCDYQLDDMSCPQLVSSVKSNPQMHTENMQIIALTRKVDRAMQRQVGLAGIDEVIVKPTSPAYIRERAIARLEQPAKYKRVPAQNSGLAARVDAYIETIAPNRDLPENVVPLFRQKQPEQHPE
;
A
#
# COMPACT_ATOMS: atom_id res chain seq x y z
N MET A 1 13.20 13.48 -18.70
CA MET A 1 13.81 13.35 -17.35
C MET A 1 12.96 12.40 -16.54
N ARG A 2 13.51 11.31 -16.02
CA ARG A 2 12.76 10.44 -15.09
C ARG A 2 12.63 11.17 -13.76
N SER A 3 11.42 11.27 -13.25
CA SER A 3 11.14 11.93 -11.97
C SER A 3 11.63 11.05 -10.82
N LEU A 4 12.38 11.64 -9.89
CA LEU A 4 12.85 10.98 -8.68
C LEU A 4 11.67 10.50 -7.85
N LYS A 5 11.57 9.21 -7.58
CA LYS A 5 10.51 8.60 -6.78
C LYS A 5 10.97 8.37 -5.35
N VAL A 6 10.13 8.73 -4.39
CA VAL A 6 10.43 8.55 -2.96
C VAL A 6 9.68 7.34 -2.42
N VAL A 7 10.41 6.42 -1.79
CA VAL A 7 9.87 5.28 -1.05
C VAL A 7 10.00 5.55 0.43
N GLY A 8 8.87 5.57 1.14
CA GLY A 8 8.82 5.62 2.60
C GLY A 8 8.74 4.23 3.20
N ILE A 9 9.45 3.97 4.28
CA ILE A 9 9.39 2.71 5.02
C ILE A 9 9.05 3.02 6.47
N VAL A 10 7.97 2.41 6.97
CA VAL A 10 7.59 2.40 8.39
C VAL A 10 7.49 0.96 8.83
N ALA A 11 8.52 0.46 9.48
CA ALA A 11 8.61 -0.93 9.92
C ALA A 11 8.80 -1.00 11.45
N GLN A 12 8.00 -1.84 12.10
CA GLN A 12 8.14 -2.12 13.53
C GLN A 12 9.49 -2.80 13.81
N ASN A 13 9.91 -3.69 12.92
CA ASN A 13 11.23 -4.30 12.97
C ASN A 13 12.26 -3.40 12.26
N LYS A 14 13.10 -2.71 13.04
CA LYS A 14 14.14 -1.82 12.51
C LYS A 14 15.15 -2.52 11.59
N ALA A 15 15.48 -3.79 11.87
CA ALA A 15 16.38 -4.57 11.02
C ALA A 15 15.79 -4.81 9.63
N LEU A 16 14.52 -5.18 9.56
CA LEU A 16 13.80 -5.32 8.26
C LEU A 16 13.76 -3.99 7.52
N GLY A 17 13.43 -2.89 8.20
CA GLY A 17 13.43 -1.56 7.61
C GLY A 17 14.77 -1.18 7.00
N SER A 18 15.87 -1.45 7.71
CA SER A 18 17.23 -1.18 7.24
C SER A 18 17.62 -2.05 6.04
N ILE A 19 17.27 -3.34 6.05
CA ILE A 19 17.52 -4.26 4.94
C ILE A 19 16.77 -3.81 3.69
N LEU A 20 15.49 -3.47 3.81
CA LEU A 20 14.69 -2.98 2.68
C LEU A 20 15.24 -1.66 2.14
N ALA A 21 15.65 -0.75 3.02
CA ALA A 21 16.27 0.51 2.61
C ALA A 21 17.57 0.27 1.82
N MET A 22 18.43 -0.62 2.30
CA MET A 22 19.66 -0.98 1.62
C MET A 22 19.39 -1.60 0.24
N MET A 23 18.44 -2.51 0.13
CA MET A 23 18.11 -3.18 -1.13
C MET A 23 17.45 -2.26 -2.17
N LEU A 24 16.71 -1.23 -1.73
CA LEU A 24 16.07 -0.27 -2.62
C LEU A 24 16.97 0.90 -3.01
N LYS A 25 18.02 1.17 -2.23
CA LYS A 25 18.95 2.30 -2.44
C LYS A 25 19.60 2.28 -3.82
N ASP A 26 19.92 1.09 -4.33
CA ASP A 26 20.60 0.91 -5.62
C ASP A 26 19.62 0.89 -6.81
N THR A 27 18.34 1.15 -6.56
CA THR A 27 17.35 1.25 -7.64
C THR A 27 17.44 2.64 -8.28
N PRO A 28 17.64 2.73 -9.62
CA PRO A 28 17.72 4.01 -10.31
C PRO A 28 16.48 4.88 -10.07
N ASP A 29 16.68 6.17 -9.93
CA ASP A 29 15.62 7.17 -9.72
C ASP A 29 14.75 6.93 -8.47
N VAL A 30 15.24 6.16 -7.50
CA VAL A 30 14.56 5.91 -6.23
C VAL A 30 15.34 6.50 -5.06
N ARG A 31 14.63 7.25 -4.21
CA ARG A 31 15.15 7.71 -2.92
C ARG A 31 14.36 7.03 -1.79
N VAL A 32 15.06 6.42 -0.87
CA VAL A 32 14.46 5.73 0.27
C VAL A 32 14.52 6.59 1.54
N ARG A 33 13.42 6.60 2.29
CA ARG A 33 13.28 7.23 3.61
C ARG A 33 12.73 6.22 4.60
N VAL A 34 13.48 5.94 5.65
CA VAL A 34 13.02 5.11 6.77
C VAL A 34 12.51 6.03 7.87
N PHE A 35 11.32 5.77 8.35
CA PHE A 35 10.70 6.51 9.45
C PHE A 35 10.61 5.58 10.66
N GLU A 36 11.14 6.01 11.79
CA GLU A 36 11.07 5.24 13.03
C GLU A 36 9.67 5.22 13.64
N THR A 37 8.88 6.26 13.34
CA THR A 37 7.51 6.39 13.84
C THR A 37 6.57 6.90 12.74
N HIS A 38 5.28 6.60 12.89
CA HIS A 38 4.25 7.16 12.00
C HIS A 38 4.17 8.70 12.11
N LYS A 39 4.52 9.28 13.26
CA LYS A 39 4.57 10.74 13.44
C LYS A 39 5.64 11.39 12.56
N ALA A 40 6.84 10.77 12.48
CA ALA A 40 7.91 11.25 11.60
C ALA A 40 7.49 11.19 10.12
N LEU A 41 6.79 10.13 9.69
CA LEU A 41 6.19 10.04 8.37
C LEU A 41 5.19 11.17 8.11
N GLN A 42 4.28 11.44 9.06
CA GLN A 42 3.29 12.51 8.93
C GLN A 42 3.93 13.89 8.79
N VAL A 43 4.98 14.17 9.54
CA VAL A 43 5.75 15.42 9.41
C VAL A 43 6.36 15.54 8.02
N TYR A 44 6.95 14.45 7.51
CA TYR A 44 7.53 14.43 6.16
C TYR A 44 6.48 14.67 5.08
N LEU A 45 5.30 14.03 5.17
CA LEU A 45 4.22 14.17 4.19
C LEU A 45 3.64 15.59 4.10
N ARG A 46 3.85 16.44 5.10
CA ARG A 46 3.51 17.88 5.03
C ARG A 46 4.48 18.70 4.18
N ILE A 47 5.68 18.17 3.96
CA ILE A 47 6.76 18.89 3.28
C ILE A 47 6.96 18.36 1.86
N ALA A 48 6.85 17.05 1.67
CA ALA A 48 7.18 16.40 0.41
C ALA A 48 6.34 15.13 0.18
N PRO A 49 6.07 14.78 -1.10
CA PRO A 49 5.33 13.56 -1.43
C PRO A 49 6.17 12.30 -1.23
N ILE A 50 5.47 11.21 -0.93
CA ILE A 50 5.95 9.84 -1.00
C ILE A 50 5.19 9.14 -2.12
N HIS A 51 5.89 8.43 -3.01
CA HIS A 51 5.30 7.73 -4.14
C HIS A 51 4.88 6.30 -3.79
N LEU A 52 5.63 5.67 -2.87
CA LEU A 52 5.32 4.34 -2.34
C LEU A 52 5.61 4.30 -0.85
N LEU A 53 4.65 3.83 -0.07
CA LEU A 53 4.80 3.56 1.36
C LEU A 53 4.83 2.05 1.59
N LEU A 54 5.94 1.54 2.15
CA LEU A 54 6.03 0.21 2.73
C LEU A 54 5.75 0.32 4.23
N CYS A 55 4.69 -0.31 4.71
CA CYS A 55 4.25 -0.15 6.09
C CYS A 55 3.93 -1.51 6.72
N ASP A 56 4.48 -1.79 7.91
CA ASP A 56 3.98 -2.91 8.70
C ASP A 56 2.51 -2.68 9.06
N TYR A 57 1.68 -3.74 8.93
CA TYR A 57 0.25 -3.64 9.21
C TYR A 57 -0.02 -3.19 10.64
N GLN A 58 0.72 -3.75 11.60
CA GLN A 58 0.66 -3.34 13.00
C GLN A 58 1.86 -2.46 13.31
N LEU A 59 1.59 -1.26 13.78
CA LEU A 59 2.55 -0.33 14.36
C LEU A 59 2.34 -0.29 15.88
N ASP A 60 3.20 0.42 16.61
CA ASP A 60 3.17 0.41 18.08
C ASP A 60 1.83 0.87 18.68
N ASP A 61 1.22 1.90 18.12
CA ASP A 61 0.02 2.56 18.63
C ASP A 61 -1.14 2.64 17.65
N MET A 62 -0.96 2.18 16.41
CA MET A 62 -2.02 2.14 15.41
C MET A 62 -1.77 1.07 14.33
N SER A 63 -2.79 0.79 13.53
CA SER A 63 -2.64 -0.05 12.34
C SER A 63 -2.30 0.77 11.10
N CYS A 64 -1.69 0.12 10.09
CA CYS A 64 -1.42 0.74 8.79
C CYS A 64 -2.71 1.32 8.14
N PRO A 65 -3.88 0.65 8.13
CA PRO A 65 -5.11 1.26 7.65
C PRO A 65 -5.51 2.55 8.37
N GLN A 66 -5.35 2.61 9.69
CA GLN A 66 -5.63 3.83 10.47
C GLN A 66 -4.67 4.96 10.09
N LEU A 67 -3.38 4.66 9.98
CA LEU A 67 -2.37 5.63 9.53
C LEU A 67 -2.70 6.15 8.13
N VAL A 68 -2.97 5.26 7.18
CA VAL A 68 -3.29 5.63 5.79
C VAL A 68 -4.54 6.49 5.73
N SER A 69 -5.60 6.13 6.46
CA SER A 69 -6.81 6.93 6.54
C SER A 69 -6.54 8.33 7.11
N SER A 70 -5.74 8.42 8.17
CA SER A 70 -5.43 9.70 8.80
C SER A 70 -4.61 10.63 7.89
N VAL A 71 -3.63 10.10 7.14
CA VAL A 71 -2.81 10.91 6.24
C VAL A 71 -3.56 11.29 4.96
N LYS A 72 -4.39 10.39 4.41
CA LYS A 72 -5.18 10.67 3.20
C LYS A 72 -6.34 11.64 3.45
N SER A 73 -6.89 11.68 4.66
CA SER A 73 -7.95 12.64 5.01
C SER A 73 -7.44 14.04 5.32
N ASN A 74 -6.15 14.20 5.54
CA ASN A 74 -5.55 15.50 5.86
C ASN A 74 -5.12 16.24 4.58
N PRO A 75 -5.76 17.38 4.23
CA PRO A 75 -5.46 18.12 3.00
C PRO A 75 -4.07 18.76 2.99
N GLN A 76 -3.40 18.85 4.15
CA GLN A 76 -2.06 19.41 4.27
C GLN A 76 -0.96 18.38 3.96
N MET A 77 -1.33 17.14 3.66
CA MET A 77 -0.37 16.06 3.37
C MET A 77 -0.33 15.72 1.89
N HIS A 78 0.87 15.57 1.35
CA HIS A 78 1.11 15.23 -0.05
C HIS A 78 0.94 13.72 -0.28
N THR A 79 -0.31 13.28 -0.46
CA THR A 79 -0.66 11.86 -0.59
C THR A 79 -1.35 11.50 -1.91
N GLU A 80 -1.43 12.43 -2.89
CA GLU A 80 -2.27 12.32 -4.09
C GLU A 80 -1.96 11.08 -4.94
N ASN A 81 -0.69 10.72 -5.05
CA ASN A 81 -0.23 9.60 -5.88
C ASN A 81 0.50 8.54 -5.04
N MET A 82 0.31 8.55 -3.72
CA MET A 82 0.97 7.62 -2.83
C MET A 82 0.33 6.23 -2.93
N GLN A 83 1.11 5.26 -3.38
CA GLN A 83 0.76 3.84 -3.32
C GLN A 83 1.23 3.23 -1.99
N ILE A 84 0.57 2.17 -1.55
CA ILE A 84 0.83 1.59 -0.23
C ILE A 84 0.90 0.07 -0.33
N ILE A 85 1.98 -0.50 0.20
CA ILE A 85 2.14 -1.93 0.45
C ILE A 85 2.14 -2.15 1.95
N ALA A 86 1.19 -2.91 2.46
CA ALA A 86 1.13 -3.32 3.86
C ALA A 86 1.79 -4.70 4.04
N LEU A 87 2.63 -4.82 5.06
CA LEU A 87 3.29 -6.07 5.43
C LEU A 87 2.61 -6.66 6.68
N THR A 88 2.12 -7.88 6.62
CA THR A 88 1.39 -8.52 7.72
C THR A 88 1.85 -9.93 7.99
N ARG A 89 1.57 -10.48 9.17
CA ARG A 89 1.79 -11.90 9.50
C ARG A 89 0.55 -12.76 9.29
N LYS A 90 -0.62 -12.13 9.24
CA LYS A 90 -1.91 -12.83 9.16
C LYS A 90 -2.87 -12.03 8.31
N VAL A 91 -3.71 -12.73 7.58
CA VAL A 91 -4.81 -12.14 6.81
C VAL A 91 -6.11 -12.77 7.24
N ASP A 92 -7.07 -11.94 7.63
CA ASP A 92 -8.44 -12.33 7.90
C ASP A 92 -9.43 -11.37 7.19
N ARG A 93 -10.72 -11.71 7.23
CA ARG A 93 -11.77 -10.92 6.55
C ARG A 93 -11.88 -9.50 7.08
N ALA A 94 -11.67 -9.30 8.40
CA ALA A 94 -11.74 -7.97 8.99
C ALA A 94 -10.60 -7.09 8.49
N MET A 95 -9.39 -7.64 8.45
CA MET A 95 -8.22 -6.98 7.88
C MET A 95 -8.42 -6.63 6.42
N GLN A 96 -8.88 -7.58 5.58
CA GLN A 96 -9.15 -7.33 4.17
C GLN A 96 -10.08 -6.14 3.94
N ARG A 97 -11.16 -6.07 4.74
CA ARG A 97 -12.10 -4.93 4.69
C ARG A 97 -11.43 -3.61 5.07
N GLN A 98 -10.66 -3.59 6.17
CA GLN A 98 -9.98 -2.38 6.63
C GLN A 98 -8.96 -1.87 5.63
N VAL A 99 -8.18 -2.77 5.04
CA VAL A 99 -7.19 -2.47 4.00
C VAL A 99 -7.86 -1.88 2.76
N GLY A 100 -8.97 -2.48 2.31
CA GLY A 100 -9.76 -1.99 1.19
C GLY A 100 -10.32 -0.58 1.44
N LEU A 101 -10.94 -0.35 2.59
CA LEU A 101 -11.52 0.95 2.95
C LEU A 101 -10.45 2.05 3.08
N ALA A 102 -9.25 1.72 3.57
CA ALA A 102 -8.15 2.67 3.67
C ALA A 102 -7.48 2.98 2.32
N GLY A 103 -7.75 2.17 1.28
CA GLY A 103 -7.13 2.32 -0.04
C GLY A 103 -5.65 1.93 -0.02
N ILE A 104 -5.34 0.80 0.60
CA ILE A 104 -4.04 0.14 0.53
C ILE A 104 -4.01 -0.67 -0.77
N ASP A 105 -2.93 -0.55 -1.54
CA ASP A 105 -2.86 -1.11 -2.90
C ASP A 105 -2.45 -2.57 -2.91
N GLU A 106 -1.67 -3.02 -1.92
CA GLU A 106 -1.16 -4.39 -1.85
C GLU A 106 -0.90 -4.82 -0.42
N VAL A 107 -1.09 -6.11 -0.16
CA VAL A 107 -0.74 -6.74 1.12
C VAL A 107 0.22 -7.88 0.86
N ILE A 108 1.35 -7.88 1.56
CA ILE A 108 2.34 -8.96 1.53
C ILE A 108 2.34 -9.68 2.87
N VAL A 109 2.21 -11.00 2.84
CA VAL A 109 2.19 -11.84 4.04
C VAL A 109 3.60 -12.27 4.41
N LYS A 110 3.99 -12.03 5.65
CA LYS A 110 5.24 -12.52 6.24
C LYS A 110 5.06 -13.93 6.81
N PRO A 111 6.05 -14.84 6.74
CA PRO A 111 7.43 -14.60 6.30
C PRO A 111 7.56 -14.52 4.76
N THR A 112 8.37 -13.56 4.29
CA THR A 112 8.72 -13.40 2.88
C THR A 112 10.14 -12.84 2.77
N SER A 113 10.80 -13.08 1.65
CA SER A 113 12.14 -12.56 1.44
C SER A 113 12.14 -11.05 1.23
N PRO A 114 13.15 -10.32 1.75
CA PRO A 114 13.30 -8.90 1.44
C PRO A 114 13.44 -8.61 -0.07
N ALA A 115 14.03 -9.55 -0.82
CA ALA A 115 14.14 -9.46 -2.28
C ALA A 115 12.76 -9.43 -2.95
N TYR A 116 11.83 -10.24 -2.50
CA TYR A 116 10.46 -10.23 -3.00
C TYR A 116 9.74 -8.91 -2.70
N ILE A 117 9.87 -8.38 -1.47
CA ILE A 117 9.30 -7.06 -1.12
C ILE A 117 9.88 -5.97 -2.04
N ARG A 118 11.19 -6.01 -2.31
CA ARG A 118 11.85 -5.10 -3.25
C ARG A 118 11.27 -5.20 -4.65
N GLU A 119 11.10 -6.41 -5.16
CA GLU A 119 10.51 -6.65 -6.49
C GLU A 119 9.11 -6.06 -6.59
N ARG A 120 8.26 -6.30 -5.59
CA ARG A 120 6.91 -5.74 -5.53
C ARG A 120 6.91 -4.21 -5.44
N ALA A 121 7.82 -3.65 -4.64
CA ALA A 121 7.98 -2.21 -4.52
C ALA A 121 8.36 -1.56 -5.86
N ILE A 122 9.28 -2.15 -6.61
CA ILE A 122 9.68 -1.67 -7.94
C ILE A 122 8.51 -1.77 -8.92
N ALA A 123 7.83 -2.91 -8.96
CA ALA A 123 6.67 -3.11 -9.83
C ALA A 123 5.57 -2.06 -9.56
N ARG A 124 5.33 -1.70 -8.29
CA ARG A 124 4.39 -0.63 -7.93
C ARG A 124 4.85 0.74 -8.38
N LEU A 125 6.12 1.05 -8.25
CA LEU A 125 6.67 2.33 -8.69
C LEU A 125 6.61 2.52 -10.21
N GLU A 126 6.65 1.44 -10.99
CA GLU A 126 6.56 1.47 -12.45
C GLU A 126 5.11 1.62 -12.95
N GLN A 127 4.13 1.23 -12.15
CA GLN A 127 2.72 1.40 -12.48
C GLN A 127 2.26 2.82 -12.17
N PRO A 128 1.47 3.46 -13.04
CA PRO A 128 0.83 4.73 -12.70
C PRO A 128 -0.11 4.53 -11.51
N ALA A 129 -0.10 5.48 -10.58
CA ALA A 129 -1.06 5.47 -9.47
C ALA A 129 -2.49 5.44 -10.05
N LYS A 130 -3.21 4.35 -9.85
CA LYS A 130 -4.52 4.10 -10.46
C LYS A 130 -5.64 4.97 -9.88
N TYR A 131 -5.37 5.72 -8.79
CA TYR A 131 -6.39 6.47 -8.07
C TYR A 131 -6.19 7.97 -8.22
N LYS A 132 -6.95 8.58 -9.13
CA LYS A 132 -7.35 9.97 -8.95
C LYS A 132 -8.31 9.98 -7.75
N ARG A 133 -8.06 10.84 -6.76
CA ARG A 133 -9.04 11.13 -5.70
C ARG A 133 -10.40 11.37 -6.36
N VAL A 134 -11.36 10.49 -6.12
CA VAL A 134 -12.76 10.84 -6.30
C VAL A 134 -13.08 11.80 -5.16
N PRO A 135 -13.46 13.05 -5.43
CA PRO A 135 -13.86 13.98 -4.36
C PRO A 135 -14.92 13.32 -3.50
N ALA A 136 -14.79 13.42 -2.19
CA ALA A 136 -15.73 12.87 -1.24
C ALA A 136 -17.02 13.71 -1.25
N GLN A 137 -17.77 13.67 -2.36
CA GLN A 137 -19.09 14.25 -2.45
C GLN A 137 -20.08 13.10 -2.73
N ASN A 138 -20.80 12.72 -1.69
CA ASN A 138 -22.13 12.06 -1.71
C ASN A 138 -22.28 10.70 -2.41
N SER A 139 -21.30 9.86 -2.47
CA SER A 139 -21.51 8.44 -2.80
C SER A 139 -21.44 7.61 -1.52
N GLY A 140 -22.52 6.88 -1.24
CA GLY A 140 -22.61 6.01 -0.08
C GLY A 140 -21.45 5.00 -0.02
N LEU A 141 -21.16 4.50 1.17
CA LEU A 141 -20.05 3.59 1.48
C LEU A 141 -20.00 2.37 0.52
N ALA A 142 -21.18 1.87 0.10
CA ALA A 142 -21.32 0.77 -0.83
C ALA A 142 -20.78 1.09 -2.24
N ALA A 143 -21.11 2.25 -2.81
CA ALA A 143 -20.63 2.66 -4.13
C ALA A 143 -19.10 2.87 -4.15
N ARG A 144 -18.50 3.26 -3.02
CA ARG A 144 -17.04 3.39 -2.89
C ARG A 144 -16.34 2.04 -2.84
N VAL A 145 -16.98 1.05 -2.23
CA VAL A 145 -16.48 -0.34 -2.18
C VAL A 145 -16.60 -0.99 -3.55
N ASP A 146 -17.72 -0.81 -4.25
CA ASP A 146 -17.94 -1.38 -5.60
C ASP A 146 -16.98 -0.78 -6.63
N ALA A 147 -16.77 0.53 -6.64
CA ALA A 147 -15.79 1.19 -7.50
C ALA A 147 -14.34 0.74 -7.19
N TYR A 148 -14.04 0.42 -5.93
CA TYR A 148 -12.76 -0.14 -5.54
C TYR A 148 -12.59 -1.58 -6.04
N ILE A 149 -13.63 -2.40 -5.96
CA ILE A 149 -13.65 -3.79 -6.44
C ILE A 149 -13.47 -3.86 -7.97
N GLU A 150 -14.15 -2.98 -8.73
CA GLU A 150 -14.04 -2.95 -10.19
C GLU A 150 -12.67 -2.45 -10.70
N THR A 151 -11.98 -1.62 -9.90
CA THR A 151 -10.70 -1.03 -10.31
C THR A 151 -9.50 -1.93 -10.03
N ILE A 152 -9.63 -2.91 -9.11
CA ILE A 152 -8.62 -3.93 -8.86
C ILE A 152 -8.89 -5.10 -9.80
N ALA A 153 -8.52 -4.95 -11.08
CA ALA A 153 -8.45 -6.09 -11.98
C ALA A 153 -7.47 -7.13 -11.38
N PRO A 154 -7.86 -8.40 -11.26
CA PRO A 154 -6.99 -9.41 -10.70
C PRO A 154 -5.76 -9.56 -11.58
N ASN A 155 -4.61 -9.36 -10.99
CA ASN A 155 -3.36 -9.75 -11.60
C ASN A 155 -3.33 -11.29 -11.55
N ARG A 156 -3.54 -11.95 -12.68
CA ARG A 156 -3.67 -13.44 -12.78
C ARG A 156 -2.42 -14.21 -12.33
N ASP A 157 -1.30 -13.51 -12.12
CA ASP A 157 0.00 -14.10 -11.80
C ASP A 157 0.55 -13.65 -10.45
N LEU A 158 -0.30 -13.58 -9.42
CA LEU A 158 0.17 -13.28 -8.07
C LEU A 158 0.83 -14.51 -7.46
N PRO A 159 2.08 -14.39 -6.94
CA PRO A 159 2.73 -15.46 -6.18
C PRO A 159 1.91 -15.87 -4.95
N GLU A 160 2.12 -17.09 -4.46
CA GLU A 160 1.35 -17.70 -3.36
C GLU A 160 1.31 -16.88 -2.06
N ASN A 161 2.29 -16.01 -1.83
CA ASN A 161 2.38 -15.14 -0.66
C ASN A 161 1.74 -13.76 -0.84
N VAL A 162 1.10 -13.50 -1.99
CA VAL A 162 0.29 -12.31 -2.23
C VAL A 162 -1.18 -12.67 -2.17
N VAL A 163 -1.90 -12.09 -1.23
CA VAL A 163 -3.33 -12.30 -1.09
C VAL A 163 -4.07 -11.21 -1.83
N PRO A 164 -4.87 -11.54 -2.87
CA PRO A 164 -5.74 -10.56 -3.49
C PRO A 164 -6.79 -10.11 -2.47
N LEU A 165 -6.99 -8.80 -2.37
CA LEU A 165 -7.92 -8.19 -1.40
C LEU A 165 -9.38 -8.56 -1.67
N PHE A 166 -9.69 -8.95 -2.91
CA PHE A 166 -11.04 -9.30 -3.35
C PHE A 166 -11.03 -10.57 -4.19
N ARG A 167 -11.91 -11.52 -3.87
CA ARG A 167 -12.18 -12.69 -4.73
C ARG A 167 -13.03 -12.25 -5.92
N GLN A 168 -12.60 -12.61 -7.14
CA GLN A 168 -13.52 -12.63 -8.28
C GLN A 168 -14.62 -13.66 -7.99
N LYS A 169 -15.88 -13.27 -8.20
CA LYS A 169 -16.95 -14.25 -8.42
C LYS A 169 -16.57 -15.02 -9.69
N GLN A 170 -16.29 -16.30 -9.55
CA GLN A 170 -16.29 -17.20 -10.72
C GLN A 170 -17.71 -17.16 -11.29
N PRO A 171 -17.88 -17.04 -12.61
CA PRO A 171 -19.18 -17.22 -13.21
C PRO A 171 -19.64 -18.65 -12.86
N GLU A 172 -20.81 -18.73 -12.24
CA GLU A 172 -21.47 -20.02 -11.99
C GLU A 172 -21.67 -20.68 -13.35
N GLN A 173 -20.98 -21.79 -13.57
CA GLN A 173 -21.30 -22.70 -14.68
C GLN A 173 -22.64 -23.35 -14.32
N HIS A 174 -23.69 -22.93 -14.99
CA HIS A 174 -24.93 -23.68 -14.99
C HIS A 174 -24.66 -25.01 -15.69
N PRO A 175 -24.88 -26.17 -15.07
CA PRO A 175 -24.95 -27.42 -15.81
C PRO A 175 -26.26 -27.45 -16.61
N GLU A 176 -26.15 -27.76 -17.88
CA GLU A 176 -27.27 -28.18 -18.72
C GLU A 176 -27.83 -29.53 -18.23
#